data_c50e4da727c73d66b08bd25a2c4582c2
#
_entry.id   c50e4da727c73d66b08bd25a2c4582c2
#
_cell.length_a   1.000
_cell.length_b   1.000
_cell.length_c   1.000
_cell.angle_alpha   90.00
_cell.angle_beta   90.00
_cell.angle_gamma   90.00
#
_symmetry.space_group_name_H-M   'P 1'
#
loop_
_entity.id
_entity.type
_entity.pdbx_description
1 polymer ?
#
loop_
_entity_poly.entity_id
_entity_poly.type
_entity_poly.pdbx_seq_one_letter_code
_entity_poly.pdbx_strand_id
1 'polypeptide(L)'
;MAPAATHHTANGTSSGDVHREYLDDRNAPAQDTLYTTGNGVPMPHPYESQRVGENGPLLLQDFHLIDLLSHFDRERIPERVVHAKGGGAHGYYKTTNPLDDICMADIFQKGKECPISVRFSTVGGESGSHDCARDPRGFSVKFRTDEGNWDVVANNTPVFFLRDAAKFPHFIHTQKRDPATHLTHADDSTMFWDYLSQNPESVHQVMILMGDRGIPDGWRKMNGYYGHTMKLVNKNGDWVYGQMHMKSKQGNSFITQEDSANYSPDYAQKDLYNAIEAGDYPGWDVCWQIVTAKEAEDMWEKDGINVFDLTHVWPQKRFPLRKVGEFYLNENVKNYFAEIEQIAFNPSHLPPGLEPSADPVLQSRLFSYPDTHRHRVGVNYQQLPVNQSRTPYRMGNFQRDGNMAFYNQGSRPAYLSSIEPISFRNRSVNLDKVHGHFIGDAVSFLSEIRPEDFNAPRALWEKVWDEPARERFINNISGHMSNCTREEILKRQIAIFREVSNDIATRLEKATGVKGYEGIAGLRFNGTHNGMANDAKNRMANGMDPNDSSGKAQNNGAPRYGTHKTESIPTK
;
A
#
# COMPACT_ATOMS: atom_id res chain seq x y z
N MET A 1 -25.59 -3.81 -51.62
CA MET A 1 -25.49 -2.57 -50.83
C MET A 1 -25.28 -2.98 -49.39
N ALA A 2 -24.08 -2.77 -48.86
CA ALA A 2 -23.81 -2.99 -47.43
C ALA A 2 -24.62 -1.96 -46.61
N PRO A 3 -25.19 -2.34 -45.47
CA PRO A 3 -25.87 -1.38 -44.64
C PRO A 3 -24.87 -0.33 -44.16
N ALA A 4 -25.25 0.95 -44.25
CA ALA A 4 -24.46 2.05 -43.77
C ALA A 4 -24.17 1.86 -42.29
N ALA A 5 -22.89 1.89 -41.92
CA ALA A 5 -22.46 1.93 -40.54
C ALA A 5 -23.15 3.13 -39.88
N THR A 6 -23.95 2.86 -38.87
CA THR A 6 -24.51 3.89 -38.01
C THR A 6 -23.35 4.55 -37.30
N HIS A 7 -22.96 5.72 -37.75
CA HIS A 7 -22.06 6.58 -37.00
C HIS A 7 -22.76 6.95 -35.70
N HIS A 8 -22.40 6.27 -34.63
CA HIS A 8 -22.66 6.77 -33.29
C HIS A 8 -21.96 8.13 -33.18
N THR A 9 -22.70 9.21 -33.22
CA THR A 9 -22.22 10.52 -32.90
C THR A 9 -21.69 10.47 -31.46
N ALA A 10 -20.38 10.47 -31.36
CA ALA A 10 -19.69 10.39 -30.09
C ALA A 10 -19.86 11.70 -29.34
N ASN A 11 -20.89 11.80 -28.55
CA ASN A 11 -20.88 12.67 -27.39
C ASN A 11 -20.02 11.95 -26.34
N GLY A 12 -18.75 12.24 -26.35
CA GLY A 12 -17.81 12.28 -25.26
C GLY A 12 -17.66 11.12 -24.27
N THR A 13 -17.95 9.85 -24.60
CA THR A 13 -17.95 8.77 -23.60
C THR A 13 -17.07 7.59 -23.96
N SER A 14 -15.79 7.77 -24.13
CA SER A 14 -14.95 6.67 -24.58
C SER A 14 -14.52 5.67 -23.50
N SER A 15 -14.46 6.07 -22.23
CA SER A 15 -14.19 5.11 -21.14
C SER A 15 -15.46 4.40 -20.66
N GLY A 16 -16.63 5.04 -20.81
CA GLY A 16 -17.92 4.45 -20.41
C GLY A 16 -18.38 3.30 -21.30
N ASP A 17 -18.13 3.35 -22.60
CA ASP A 17 -18.60 2.33 -23.53
C ASP A 17 -17.86 1.00 -23.34
N VAL A 18 -16.55 1.05 -23.16
CA VAL A 18 -15.74 -0.14 -22.91
C VAL A 18 -16.05 -0.77 -21.57
N HIS A 19 -16.25 0.06 -20.54
CA HIS A 19 -16.66 -0.45 -19.24
C HIS A 19 -18.05 -1.10 -19.31
N ARG A 20 -18.96 -0.60 -20.15
CA ARG A 20 -20.26 -1.21 -20.38
C ARG A 20 -20.13 -2.58 -21.04
N GLU A 21 -19.35 -2.69 -22.12
CA GLU A 21 -19.06 -3.98 -22.78
C GLU A 21 -18.50 -5.01 -21.79
N TYR A 22 -17.55 -4.58 -20.95
CA TYR A 22 -17.02 -5.43 -19.90
C TYR A 22 -18.07 -5.86 -18.88
N LEU A 23 -19.00 -4.97 -18.47
CA LEU A 23 -20.06 -5.31 -17.54
C LEU A 23 -21.10 -6.24 -18.17
N ASP A 24 -21.38 -6.07 -19.45
CA ASP A 24 -22.30 -6.92 -20.20
C ASP A 24 -21.74 -8.35 -20.28
N ASP A 25 -20.47 -8.53 -20.63
CA ASP A 25 -19.78 -9.83 -20.60
C ASP A 25 -19.72 -10.42 -19.19
N ARG A 26 -19.32 -9.62 -18.20
CA ARG A 26 -19.21 -10.01 -16.79
C ARG A 26 -20.53 -10.55 -16.22
N ASN A 27 -21.66 -10.05 -16.69
CA ASN A 27 -22.99 -10.39 -16.19
C ASN A 27 -23.76 -11.32 -17.12
N ALA A 28 -23.17 -11.76 -18.24
CA ALA A 28 -23.82 -12.64 -19.20
C ALA A 28 -24.21 -13.97 -18.53
N PRO A 29 -25.46 -14.45 -18.72
CA PRO A 29 -25.88 -15.74 -18.20
C PRO A 29 -25.15 -16.90 -18.87
N ALA A 30 -24.72 -17.90 -18.11
CA ALA A 30 -24.00 -19.07 -18.64
C ALA A 30 -24.79 -19.83 -19.70
N GLN A 31 -26.12 -19.86 -19.59
CA GLN A 31 -27.00 -20.53 -20.56
C GLN A 31 -26.98 -19.89 -21.97
N ASP A 32 -26.59 -18.62 -22.06
CA ASP A 32 -26.49 -17.89 -23.33
C ASP A 32 -25.09 -18.04 -23.96
N THR A 33 -24.22 -18.80 -23.32
CA THR A 33 -22.83 -19.00 -23.74
C THR A 33 -22.66 -20.35 -24.44
N LEU A 34 -22.22 -20.32 -25.68
CA LEU A 34 -21.91 -21.53 -26.45
C LEU A 34 -20.42 -21.87 -26.27
N TYR A 35 -20.13 -23.16 -26.01
CA TYR A 35 -18.74 -23.60 -25.92
C TYR A 35 -18.06 -23.53 -27.30
N THR A 36 -16.90 -22.87 -27.37
CA THR A 36 -16.16 -22.66 -28.62
C THR A 36 -14.67 -22.94 -28.43
N THR A 37 -13.96 -23.11 -29.54
CA THR A 37 -12.49 -23.00 -29.62
C THR A 37 -12.05 -21.55 -29.33
N GLY A 38 -10.76 -21.30 -29.12
CA GLY A 38 -10.20 -19.96 -28.89
C GLY A 38 -10.46 -18.96 -30.04
N ASN A 39 -10.71 -19.44 -31.26
CA ASN A 39 -11.06 -18.63 -32.43
C ASN A 39 -12.56 -18.56 -32.72
N GLY A 40 -13.43 -18.99 -31.75
CA GLY A 40 -14.88 -18.82 -31.80
C GLY A 40 -15.65 -19.90 -32.56
N VAL A 41 -15.01 -21.01 -33.01
CA VAL A 41 -15.73 -22.12 -33.67
C VAL A 41 -16.46 -22.96 -32.61
N PRO A 42 -17.78 -23.21 -32.76
CA PRO A 42 -18.52 -24.09 -31.84
C PRO A 42 -17.90 -25.49 -31.76
N MET A 43 -17.71 -25.97 -30.53
CA MET A 43 -17.10 -27.26 -30.22
C MET A 43 -18.14 -28.21 -29.62
N PRO A 44 -18.60 -29.23 -30.36
CA PRO A 44 -19.69 -30.09 -29.88
C PRO A 44 -19.24 -31.11 -28.82
N HIS A 45 -17.98 -31.53 -28.86
CA HIS A 45 -17.44 -32.62 -28.05
C HIS A 45 -16.08 -32.22 -27.42
N PRO A 46 -16.06 -31.35 -26.41
CA PRO A 46 -14.82 -30.73 -25.93
C PRO A 46 -13.82 -31.70 -25.26
N TYR A 47 -14.28 -32.87 -24.85
CA TYR A 47 -13.39 -33.92 -24.29
C TYR A 47 -12.91 -34.96 -25.28
N GLU A 48 -13.38 -34.92 -26.52
CA GLU A 48 -12.94 -35.84 -27.58
C GLU A 48 -11.71 -35.26 -28.31
N SER A 49 -10.57 -35.94 -28.14
CA SER A 49 -9.33 -35.60 -28.87
C SER A 49 -9.12 -36.51 -30.08
N GLN A 50 -8.66 -35.93 -31.18
CA GLN A 50 -8.34 -36.67 -32.38
C GLN A 50 -7.14 -37.60 -32.15
N ARG A 51 -7.31 -38.88 -32.46
CA ARG A 51 -6.27 -39.91 -32.31
C ARG A 51 -6.38 -40.98 -33.38
N VAL A 52 -5.33 -41.76 -33.52
CA VAL A 52 -5.30 -42.92 -34.44
C VAL A 52 -5.95 -44.13 -33.76
N GLY A 53 -7.24 -44.40 -34.04
CA GLY A 53 -8.00 -45.45 -33.36
C GLY A 53 -8.21 -45.14 -31.86
N GLU A 54 -8.83 -46.05 -31.12
CA GLU A 54 -9.20 -45.84 -29.71
C GLU A 54 -7.98 -45.72 -28.79
N ASN A 55 -6.90 -46.41 -29.10
CA ASN A 55 -5.71 -46.49 -28.23
C ASN A 55 -4.44 -45.91 -28.88
N GLY A 56 -4.55 -45.26 -30.03
CA GLY A 56 -3.41 -44.70 -30.76
C GLY A 56 -3.01 -43.30 -30.30
N PRO A 57 -1.95 -42.75 -30.89
CA PRO A 57 -1.45 -41.43 -30.53
C PRO A 57 -2.43 -40.31 -30.90
N LEU A 58 -2.37 -39.19 -30.14
CA LEU A 58 -3.07 -37.96 -30.46
C LEU A 58 -2.48 -37.33 -31.74
N LEU A 59 -3.33 -36.62 -32.48
CA LEU A 59 -2.94 -35.93 -33.70
C LEU A 59 -2.74 -34.44 -33.45
N LEU A 60 -1.64 -33.87 -33.96
CA LEU A 60 -1.35 -32.43 -33.85
C LEU A 60 -2.37 -31.53 -34.58
N GLN A 61 -3.20 -32.09 -35.45
CA GLN A 61 -4.28 -31.34 -36.09
C GLN A 61 -5.51 -31.13 -35.19
N ASP A 62 -5.49 -31.62 -33.97
CA ASP A 62 -6.48 -31.29 -32.96
C ASP A 62 -6.23 -29.88 -32.40
N PHE A 63 -6.70 -28.86 -33.11
CA PHE A 63 -6.48 -27.46 -32.75
C PHE A 63 -7.13 -27.07 -31.40
N HIS A 64 -8.26 -27.68 -31.05
CA HIS A 64 -8.91 -27.43 -29.76
C HIS A 64 -8.02 -27.89 -28.60
N LEU A 65 -7.45 -29.09 -28.67
CA LEU A 65 -6.56 -29.60 -27.63
C LEU A 65 -5.30 -28.76 -27.50
N ILE A 66 -4.72 -28.31 -28.62
CA ILE A 66 -3.54 -27.44 -28.62
C ILE A 66 -3.84 -26.10 -27.97
N ASP A 67 -4.93 -25.43 -28.35
CA ASP A 67 -5.34 -24.14 -27.76
C ASP A 67 -5.61 -24.28 -26.27
N LEU A 68 -6.38 -25.30 -25.87
CA LEU A 68 -6.74 -25.55 -24.49
C LEU A 68 -5.51 -25.72 -23.59
N LEU A 69 -4.58 -26.60 -23.97
CA LEU A 69 -3.38 -26.85 -23.19
C LEU A 69 -2.41 -25.66 -23.20
N SER A 70 -2.24 -25.02 -24.36
CA SER A 70 -1.36 -23.84 -24.48
C SER A 70 -1.84 -22.69 -23.61
N HIS A 71 -3.14 -22.46 -23.51
CA HIS A 71 -3.71 -21.44 -22.61
C HIS A 71 -3.55 -21.86 -21.16
N PHE A 72 -3.90 -23.10 -20.82
CA PHE A 72 -3.80 -23.63 -19.46
C PHE A 72 -2.40 -23.46 -18.86
N ASP A 73 -1.35 -23.76 -19.64
CA ASP A 73 0.05 -23.63 -19.22
C ASP A 73 0.43 -22.18 -18.83
N ARG A 74 -0.38 -21.19 -19.22
CA ARG A 74 -0.12 -19.75 -19.07
C ARG A 74 -1.17 -19.00 -18.25
N GLU A 75 -2.02 -19.71 -17.52
CA GLU A 75 -3.08 -19.13 -16.68
C GLU A 75 -2.57 -18.51 -15.37
N ARG A 76 -1.28 -18.30 -15.25
CA ARG A 76 -0.67 -17.66 -14.07
C ARG A 76 0.09 -16.42 -14.49
N ILE A 77 -0.01 -15.39 -13.66
CA ILE A 77 0.89 -14.24 -13.66
C ILE A 77 1.73 -14.30 -12.38
N PRO A 78 2.89 -13.65 -12.32
CA PRO A 78 3.65 -13.56 -11.08
C PRO A 78 2.77 -13.04 -9.95
N GLU A 79 2.83 -13.67 -8.78
CA GLU A 79 2.15 -13.14 -7.60
C GLU A 79 2.79 -11.80 -7.18
N ARG A 80 2.06 -10.99 -6.42
CA ARG A 80 2.63 -9.76 -5.85
C ARG A 80 3.80 -10.11 -4.93
N VAL A 81 4.90 -9.36 -5.03
CA VAL A 81 6.10 -9.57 -4.20
C VAL A 81 5.78 -9.49 -2.69
N VAL A 82 4.82 -8.67 -2.32
CA VAL A 82 4.15 -8.61 -1.03
C VAL A 82 2.64 -8.48 -1.27
N HIS A 83 1.83 -8.87 -0.30
CA HIS A 83 0.37 -8.86 -0.41
C HIS A 83 -0.18 -9.88 -1.44
N ALA A 84 0.48 -11.02 -1.62
CA ALA A 84 0.05 -12.04 -2.58
C ALA A 84 -1.31 -12.63 -2.22
N LYS A 85 -1.50 -13.07 -0.97
CA LYS A 85 -2.79 -13.53 -0.45
C LYS A 85 -3.71 -12.34 -0.17
N GLY A 86 -4.90 -12.37 -0.73
CA GLY A 86 -5.89 -11.32 -0.49
C GLY A 86 -7.16 -11.50 -1.29
N GLY A 87 -8.11 -10.60 -1.05
CA GLY A 87 -9.39 -10.55 -1.73
C GLY A 87 -9.95 -9.14 -1.75
N GLY A 88 -11.14 -8.97 -2.30
CA GLY A 88 -11.71 -7.64 -2.38
C GLY A 88 -13.13 -7.63 -2.90
N ALA A 89 -13.66 -6.41 -3.01
CA ALA A 89 -15.02 -6.15 -3.47
C ALA A 89 -15.10 -4.76 -4.11
N HIS A 90 -16.22 -4.49 -4.75
CA HIS A 90 -16.57 -3.20 -5.32
C HIS A 90 -17.58 -2.46 -4.43
N GLY A 91 -17.68 -1.16 -4.65
CA GLY A 91 -18.60 -0.33 -3.90
C GLY A 91 -18.59 1.11 -4.37
N TYR A 92 -18.95 2.01 -3.47
CA TYR A 92 -18.99 3.43 -3.76
C TYR A 92 -18.48 4.26 -2.59
N TYR A 93 -17.91 5.41 -2.91
CA TYR A 93 -17.53 6.46 -1.98
C TYR A 93 -18.44 7.67 -2.16
N LYS A 94 -18.71 8.37 -1.06
CA LYS A 94 -19.49 9.61 -1.02
C LYS A 94 -18.86 10.63 -0.10
N THR A 95 -18.68 11.86 -0.58
CA THR A 95 -18.30 13.01 0.23
C THR A 95 -19.49 13.54 1.02
N THR A 96 -19.40 13.42 2.34
CA THR A 96 -20.45 13.91 3.28
C THR A 96 -20.11 15.29 3.83
N ASN A 97 -18.83 15.55 4.06
CA ASN A 97 -18.31 16.80 4.60
C ASN A 97 -17.17 17.28 3.68
N PRO A 98 -17.41 18.28 2.84
CA PRO A 98 -16.43 18.71 1.85
C PRO A 98 -15.13 19.24 2.47
N LEU A 99 -14.03 19.18 1.69
CA LEU A 99 -12.73 19.77 2.00
C LEU A 99 -12.37 20.92 1.05
N ASP A 100 -13.35 21.61 0.50
CA ASP A 100 -13.19 22.65 -0.49
C ASP A 100 -12.37 23.87 -0.01
N ASP A 101 -12.24 24.02 1.31
CA ASP A 101 -11.37 24.99 1.97
C ASP A 101 -9.87 24.68 1.81
N ILE A 102 -9.49 23.41 1.77
CA ILE A 102 -8.08 22.97 1.80
C ILE A 102 -7.66 22.09 0.62
N CYS A 103 -8.60 21.55 -0.16
CA CYS A 103 -8.30 20.68 -1.29
C CYS A 103 -9.21 20.98 -2.49
N MET A 104 -8.59 21.19 -3.66
CA MET A 104 -9.34 21.45 -4.90
C MET A 104 -9.81 20.18 -5.62
N ALA A 105 -9.39 18.98 -5.19
CA ALA A 105 -9.79 17.73 -5.82
C ALA A 105 -11.30 17.61 -5.90
N ASP A 106 -11.84 17.32 -7.07
CA ASP A 106 -13.28 17.30 -7.32
C ASP A 106 -14.01 16.31 -6.41
N ILE A 107 -13.38 15.16 -6.13
CA ILE A 107 -13.97 14.12 -5.29
C ILE A 107 -14.25 14.60 -3.85
N PHE A 108 -13.56 15.62 -3.34
CA PHE A 108 -13.79 16.18 -2.01
C PHE A 108 -14.75 17.36 -1.98
N GLN A 109 -15.38 17.67 -3.10
CA GLN A 109 -16.40 18.72 -3.17
C GLN A 109 -17.76 18.17 -2.70
N LYS A 110 -18.67 19.10 -2.38
CA LYS A 110 -20.01 18.78 -1.86
C LYS A 110 -20.79 17.86 -2.79
N GLY A 111 -21.26 16.72 -2.26
CA GLY A 111 -22.16 15.80 -2.96
C GLY A 111 -21.48 14.94 -4.02
N LYS A 112 -20.15 14.91 -4.09
CA LYS A 112 -19.43 14.03 -5.00
C LYS A 112 -19.42 12.61 -4.52
N GLU A 113 -19.58 11.70 -5.49
CA GLU A 113 -19.57 10.25 -5.33
C GLU A 113 -18.69 9.64 -6.44
N CYS A 114 -18.13 8.47 -6.17
CA CYS A 114 -17.48 7.70 -7.23
C CYS A 114 -17.51 6.20 -6.92
N PRO A 115 -17.47 5.35 -7.96
CA PRO A 115 -17.25 3.91 -7.78
C PRO A 115 -15.88 3.64 -7.19
N ILE A 116 -15.79 2.59 -6.37
CA ILE A 116 -14.51 2.14 -5.81
C ILE A 116 -14.31 0.64 -6.02
N SER A 117 -13.05 0.22 -5.97
CA SER A 117 -12.66 -1.17 -5.75
C SER A 117 -11.68 -1.22 -4.60
N VAL A 118 -11.90 -2.16 -3.69
CA VAL A 118 -11.04 -2.35 -2.51
C VAL A 118 -10.40 -3.73 -2.58
N ARG A 119 -9.11 -3.80 -2.26
CA ARG A 119 -8.41 -5.06 -2.03
C ARG A 119 -7.79 -5.08 -0.65
N PHE A 120 -8.09 -6.14 0.10
CA PHE A 120 -7.47 -6.48 1.36
C PHE A 120 -6.46 -7.61 1.17
N SER A 121 -5.46 -7.71 2.04
CA SER A 121 -4.43 -8.74 1.93
C SER A 121 -3.65 -8.89 3.25
N THR A 122 -2.95 -10.01 3.41
CA THR A 122 -1.78 -10.11 4.29
C THR A 122 -0.56 -9.46 3.60
N VAL A 123 0.63 -9.49 4.19
CA VAL A 123 1.85 -8.88 3.63
C VAL A 123 2.89 -9.94 3.26
N GLY A 124 3.32 -10.74 4.22
CA GLY A 124 4.46 -11.65 4.06
C GLY A 124 4.11 -12.95 3.33
N GLY A 125 2.88 -13.46 3.51
CA GLY A 125 2.46 -14.76 3.00
C GLY A 125 2.31 -14.84 1.49
N GLU A 126 2.55 -16.03 0.95
CA GLU A 126 2.32 -16.40 -0.45
C GLU A 126 0.82 -16.51 -0.74
N SER A 127 0.43 -16.65 -2.03
CA SER A 127 -1.00 -16.64 -2.44
C SER A 127 -1.85 -17.73 -1.78
N GLY A 128 -1.28 -18.85 -1.36
CA GLY A 128 -1.96 -19.94 -0.64
C GLY A 128 -1.92 -19.86 0.88
N SER A 129 -1.37 -18.80 1.46
CA SER A 129 -1.24 -18.65 2.90
C SER A 129 -2.56 -18.33 3.61
N HIS A 130 -2.53 -18.28 4.94
CA HIS A 130 -3.70 -18.14 5.78
C HIS A 130 -4.10 -16.68 6.02
N ASP A 131 -5.38 -16.34 5.87
CA ASP A 131 -5.93 -15.00 6.14
C ASP A 131 -5.78 -14.55 7.60
N CYS A 132 -5.77 -15.49 8.54
CA CYS A 132 -5.60 -15.22 9.98
C CYS A 132 -4.15 -15.29 10.44
N ALA A 133 -3.15 -15.24 9.54
CA ALA A 133 -1.76 -15.10 9.93
C ALA A 133 -1.54 -13.77 10.68
N ARG A 134 -0.61 -13.78 11.67
CA ARG A 134 -0.19 -12.54 12.35
C ARG A 134 0.70 -11.74 11.41
N ASP A 135 0.11 -10.74 10.81
CA ASP A 135 0.72 -9.94 9.75
C ASP A 135 0.00 -8.58 9.64
N PRO A 136 0.63 -7.49 9.20
CA PRO A 136 -0.12 -6.31 8.79
C PRO A 136 -1.10 -6.66 7.68
N ARG A 137 -2.23 -5.96 7.62
CA ARG A 137 -3.17 -6.11 6.52
C ARG A 137 -3.03 -4.96 5.54
N GLY A 138 -2.84 -5.31 4.26
CA GLY A 138 -3.02 -4.35 3.18
C GLY A 138 -4.48 -3.92 3.08
N PHE A 139 -4.69 -2.65 2.79
CA PHE A 139 -6.00 -2.03 2.61
C PHE A 139 -5.90 -1.02 1.46
N SER A 140 -6.09 -1.48 0.22
CA SER A 140 -5.94 -0.64 -0.96
C SER A 140 -7.30 -0.28 -1.54
N VAL A 141 -7.51 1.00 -1.83
CA VAL A 141 -8.74 1.54 -2.41
C VAL A 141 -8.43 2.27 -3.70
N LYS A 142 -9.10 1.90 -4.77
CA LYS A 142 -9.11 2.62 -6.04
C LYS A 142 -10.39 3.43 -6.14
N PHE A 143 -10.27 4.75 -6.06
CA PHE A 143 -11.36 5.69 -6.29
C PHE A 143 -11.37 6.07 -7.78
N ARG A 144 -12.49 5.84 -8.48
CA ARG A 144 -12.64 6.18 -9.89
C ARG A 144 -13.30 7.55 -10.02
N THR A 145 -12.49 8.59 -9.82
CA THR A 145 -12.98 9.97 -9.84
C THR A 145 -13.16 10.50 -11.27
N ASP A 146 -13.92 11.57 -11.41
CA ASP A 146 -14.08 12.28 -12.69
C ASP A 146 -12.75 12.90 -13.20
N GLU A 147 -11.74 13.03 -12.34
CA GLU A 147 -10.43 13.59 -12.66
C GLU A 147 -9.33 12.52 -12.84
N GLY A 148 -9.71 11.24 -12.91
CA GLY A 148 -8.81 10.11 -13.01
C GLY A 148 -8.90 9.18 -11.81
N ASN A 149 -8.14 8.10 -11.84
CA ASN A 149 -8.04 7.20 -10.69
C ASN A 149 -7.24 7.85 -9.56
N TRP A 150 -7.74 7.71 -8.35
CA TRP A 150 -7.00 7.95 -7.13
C TRP A 150 -6.81 6.64 -6.38
N ASP A 151 -5.56 6.25 -6.17
CA ASP A 151 -5.23 5.00 -5.49
C ASP A 151 -4.65 5.26 -4.10
N VAL A 152 -5.34 4.75 -3.09
CA VAL A 152 -4.89 4.75 -1.69
C VAL A 152 -4.37 3.35 -1.36
N VAL A 153 -3.09 3.24 -1.07
CA VAL A 153 -2.44 1.96 -0.77
C VAL A 153 -2.00 1.97 0.70
N ALA A 154 -2.92 1.56 1.56
CA ALA A 154 -2.88 1.67 3.00
C ALA A 154 -2.66 0.31 3.71
N ASN A 155 -2.49 0.36 5.03
CA ASN A 155 -2.45 -0.79 5.92
C ASN A 155 -3.44 -0.62 7.08
N ASN A 156 -3.70 -1.71 7.84
CA ASN A 156 -4.50 -1.66 9.07
C ASN A 156 -3.73 -1.10 10.28
N THR A 157 -2.49 -0.69 10.10
CA THR A 157 -1.63 -0.12 11.14
C THR A 157 -1.29 1.33 10.83
N PRO A 158 -1.26 2.23 11.81
CA PRO A 158 -1.02 3.66 11.59
C PRO A 158 0.44 4.01 11.36
N VAL A 159 1.36 3.08 11.58
CA VAL A 159 2.80 3.20 11.40
C VAL A 159 3.35 2.03 10.62
N PHE A 160 4.64 2.09 10.27
CA PHE A 160 5.33 1.03 9.54
C PHE A 160 6.67 0.68 10.20
N PHE A 161 7.36 -0.37 9.72
CA PHE A 161 8.59 -0.90 10.31
C PHE A 161 9.84 -0.06 10.02
N LEU A 162 9.76 0.85 9.07
CA LEU A 162 10.92 1.59 8.59
C LEU A 162 10.51 2.98 8.07
N ARG A 163 11.48 3.87 8.01
CA ARG A 163 11.37 5.23 7.48
C ARG A 163 12.40 5.54 6.39
N ASP A 164 13.40 4.68 6.23
CA ASP A 164 14.39 4.75 5.17
C ASP A 164 14.05 3.73 4.09
N ALA A 165 13.69 4.19 2.89
CA ALA A 165 13.13 3.36 1.83
C ALA A 165 14.03 2.20 1.39
N ALA A 166 15.35 2.39 1.40
CA ALA A 166 16.33 1.37 1.05
C ALA A 166 16.30 0.13 1.99
N LYS A 167 15.75 0.27 3.19
CA LYS A 167 15.59 -0.83 4.14
C LYS A 167 14.43 -1.78 3.77
N PHE A 168 13.50 -1.34 2.92
CA PHE A 168 12.28 -2.11 2.62
C PHE A 168 12.57 -3.50 2.03
N PRO A 169 13.38 -3.68 0.98
CA PRO A 169 13.67 -5.02 0.46
C PRO A 169 14.33 -5.93 1.51
N HIS A 170 15.25 -5.40 2.31
CA HIS A 170 15.92 -6.15 3.37
C HIS A 170 14.95 -6.65 4.42
N PHE A 171 14.04 -5.78 4.88
CA PHE A 171 13.00 -6.17 5.82
C PHE A 171 12.07 -7.23 5.23
N ILE A 172 11.60 -7.06 4.01
CA ILE A 172 10.70 -8.01 3.36
C ILE A 172 11.36 -9.39 3.19
N HIS A 173 12.65 -9.44 2.83
CA HIS A 173 13.37 -10.71 2.71
C HIS A 173 13.35 -11.51 4.01
N THR A 174 13.33 -10.85 5.19
CA THR A 174 13.26 -11.57 6.48
C THR A 174 11.90 -12.24 6.74
N GLN A 175 10.88 -11.85 6.00
CA GLN A 175 9.53 -12.42 6.10
C GLN A 175 9.21 -13.43 4.99
N LYS A 176 10.18 -13.66 4.10
CA LYS A 176 10.08 -14.68 3.05
C LYS A 176 10.73 -15.97 3.52
N ARG A 177 11.24 -16.76 2.63
CA ARG A 177 11.82 -18.05 2.93
C ARG A 177 13.33 -17.97 3.09
N ASP A 178 13.87 -18.74 4.02
CA ASP A 178 15.30 -18.94 4.12
C ASP A 178 15.83 -19.56 2.81
N PRO A 179 16.93 -19.05 2.25
CA PRO A 179 17.41 -19.50 0.95
C PRO A 179 17.94 -20.94 0.93
N ALA A 180 18.34 -21.49 2.07
CA ALA A 180 18.88 -22.83 2.17
C ALA A 180 17.81 -23.87 2.56
N THR A 181 17.02 -23.56 3.59
CA THR A 181 16.02 -24.49 4.14
C THR A 181 14.65 -24.35 3.50
N HIS A 182 14.38 -23.21 2.89
CA HIS A 182 13.08 -22.82 2.35
C HIS A 182 11.96 -22.70 3.39
N LEU A 183 12.32 -22.60 4.68
CA LEU A 183 11.38 -22.38 5.78
C LEU A 183 10.92 -20.92 5.85
N THR A 184 9.69 -20.71 6.29
CA THR A 184 9.16 -19.36 6.55
C THR A 184 9.59 -18.87 7.93
N HIS A 185 9.46 -17.59 8.21
CA HIS A 185 9.73 -17.01 9.53
C HIS A 185 8.78 -17.51 10.64
N ALA A 186 7.73 -18.24 10.31
CA ALA A 186 6.86 -18.87 11.29
C ALA A 186 7.57 -20.05 11.99
N ASP A 187 8.41 -20.79 11.23
CA ASP A 187 9.16 -21.94 11.75
C ASP A 187 10.54 -21.53 12.27
N ASP A 188 11.17 -20.53 11.64
CA ASP A 188 12.45 -19.94 12.08
C ASP A 188 12.37 -18.43 12.03
N SER A 189 12.20 -17.81 13.18
CA SER A 189 12.07 -16.37 13.32
C SER A 189 13.40 -15.61 13.41
N THR A 190 14.54 -16.29 13.22
CA THR A 190 15.88 -15.72 13.41
C THR A 190 16.12 -14.52 12.50
N MET A 191 15.88 -14.65 11.19
CA MET A 191 16.07 -13.54 10.24
C MET A 191 15.20 -12.33 10.59
N PHE A 192 13.94 -12.58 10.97
CA PHE A 192 12.99 -11.53 11.34
C PHE A 192 13.47 -10.73 12.55
N TRP A 193 13.85 -11.41 13.62
CA TRP A 193 14.34 -10.74 14.83
C TRP A 193 15.75 -10.18 14.68
N ASP A 194 16.60 -10.77 13.83
CA ASP A 194 17.92 -10.21 13.55
C ASP A 194 17.80 -8.82 12.91
N TYR A 195 16.95 -8.67 11.90
CA TYR A 195 16.69 -7.37 11.29
C TYR A 195 16.09 -6.39 12.30
N LEU A 196 15.02 -6.77 13.00
CA LEU A 196 14.31 -5.87 13.91
C LEU A 196 15.18 -5.42 15.09
N SER A 197 16.02 -6.32 15.62
CA SER A 197 16.95 -5.99 16.70
C SER A 197 18.07 -5.02 16.27
N GLN A 198 18.25 -4.80 14.97
CA GLN A 198 19.19 -3.85 14.40
C GLN A 198 18.51 -2.56 13.89
N ASN A 199 17.17 -2.49 13.94
CA ASN A 199 16.38 -1.38 13.42
C ASN A 199 15.34 -0.92 14.45
N PRO A 200 15.77 -0.25 15.54
CA PRO A 200 14.90 0.12 16.66
C PRO A 200 13.68 0.98 16.30
N GLU A 201 13.74 1.74 15.19
CA GLU A 201 12.61 2.51 14.68
C GLU A 201 11.36 1.67 14.39
N SER A 202 11.54 0.35 14.25
CA SER A 202 10.45 -0.60 14.00
C SER A 202 9.59 -0.90 15.24
N VAL A 203 10.05 -0.53 16.45
CA VAL A 203 9.49 -1.01 17.71
C VAL A 203 7.99 -0.72 17.87
N HIS A 204 7.52 0.45 17.43
CA HIS A 204 6.10 0.79 17.51
C HIS A 204 5.24 -0.12 16.65
N GLN A 205 5.65 -0.33 15.40
CA GLN A 205 4.96 -1.24 14.49
C GLN A 205 5.01 -2.69 14.99
N VAL A 206 6.14 -3.13 15.54
CA VAL A 206 6.28 -4.47 16.12
C VAL A 206 5.30 -4.66 17.28
N MET A 207 5.15 -3.67 18.16
CA MET A 207 4.18 -3.73 19.25
C MET A 207 2.74 -3.86 18.72
N ILE A 208 2.38 -3.09 17.72
CA ILE A 208 1.04 -3.17 17.10
C ILE A 208 0.83 -4.54 16.44
N LEU A 209 1.84 -5.06 15.74
CA LEU A 209 1.78 -6.36 15.06
C LEU A 209 1.64 -7.51 16.06
N MET A 210 2.41 -7.49 17.14
CA MET A 210 2.38 -8.55 18.17
C MET A 210 1.23 -8.37 19.16
N GLY A 211 0.55 -7.22 19.13
CA GLY A 211 -0.70 -6.97 19.85
C GLY A 211 -1.93 -7.51 19.10
N ASP A 212 -3.10 -7.09 19.55
CA ASP A 212 -4.39 -7.55 19.04
C ASP A 212 -4.62 -7.23 17.56
N ARG A 213 -4.12 -6.09 17.07
CA ARG A 213 -4.27 -5.68 15.67
C ARG A 213 -3.54 -6.55 14.65
N GLY A 214 -2.64 -7.42 15.09
CA GLY A 214 -1.91 -8.34 14.21
C GLY A 214 -2.78 -9.41 13.57
N ILE A 215 -3.90 -9.77 14.20
CA ILE A 215 -4.89 -10.72 13.62
C ILE A 215 -6.28 -10.10 13.75
N PRO A 216 -6.70 -9.22 12.83
CA PRO A 216 -8.06 -8.69 12.86
C PRO A 216 -9.09 -9.79 12.58
N ASP A 217 -10.28 -9.67 13.17
CA ASP A 217 -11.42 -10.56 12.95
C ASP A 217 -12.08 -10.25 11.61
N GLY A 218 -11.45 -10.73 10.56
CA GLY A 218 -11.79 -10.43 9.17
C GLY A 218 -11.42 -9.01 8.74
N TRP A 219 -11.68 -8.68 7.47
CA TRP A 219 -11.32 -7.38 6.90
C TRP A 219 -12.32 -6.28 7.22
N ARG A 220 -13.56 -6.63 7.53
CA ARG A 220 -14.62 -5.65 7.84
C ARG A 220 -14.40 -4.93 9.16
N LYS A 221 -13.73 -5.57 10.10
CA LYS A 221 -13.54 -5.11 11.49
C LYS A 221 -12.13 -4.57 11.74
N MET A 222 -11.56 -3.88 10.77
CA MET A 222 -10.28 -3.21 10.90
C MET A 222 -10.31 -1.81 10.28
N ASN A 223 -9.55 -0.90 10.83
CA ASN A 223 -9.31 0.40 10.22
C ASN A 223 -8.26 0.30 9.11
N GLY A 224 -8.25 1.29 8.21
CA GLY A 224 -7.17 1.51 7.25
C GLY A 224 -6.46 2.83 7.52
N TYR A 225 -5.16 2.86 7.30
CA TYR A 225 -4.31 4.04 7.48
C TYR A 225 -3.39 4.17 6.26
N TYR A 226 -3.47 5.32 5.58
CA TYR A 226 -2.55 5.57 4.47
C TYR A 226 -1.11 5.65 4.97
N GLY A 227 -0.92 6.21 6.17
CA GLY A 227 0.37 6.33 6.84
C GLY A 227 1.24 7.46 6.30
N HIS A 228 1.21 7.70 4.99
CA HIS A 228 1.98 8.74 4.33
C HIS A 228 1.37 10.11 4.50
N THR A 229 2.25 11.10 4.51
CA THR A 229 1.88 12.52 4.47
C THR A 229 1.73 12.96 3.02
N MET A 230 0.58 13.55 2.72
CA MET A 230 0.26 14.17 1.43
C MET A 230 0.22 15.68 1.56
N LYS A 231 0.37 16.42 0.45
CA LYS A 231 -0.02 17.82 0.38
C LYS A 231 -1.44 17.90 -0.18
N LEU A 232 -2.29 18.62 0.52
CA LEU A 232 -3.64 18.98 0.10
C LEU A 232 -3.61 20.42 -0.39
N VAL A 233 -3.94 20.65 -1.65
CA VAL A 233 -3.80 21.96 -2.32
C VAL A 233 -5.18 22.51 -2.65
N ASN A 234 -5.47 23.74 -2.22
CA ASN A 234 -6.72 24.40 -2.50
C ASN A 234 -6.71 25.15 -3.86
N LYS A 235 -7.84 25.75 -4.21
CA LYS A 235 -8.01 26.48 -5.48
C LYS A 235 -7.14 27.73 -5.59
N ASN A 236 -6.58 28.23 -4.49
CA ASN A 236 -5.68 29.38 -4.48
C ASN A 236 -4.20 28.99 -4.59
N GLY A 237 -3.90 27.66 -4.57
CA GLY A 237 -2.55 27.13 -4.52
C GLY A 237 -1.94 27.12 -3.11
N ASP A 238 -2.73 27.44 -2.08
CA ASP A 238 -2.31 27.25 -0.69
C ASP A 238 -2.45 25.76 -0.34
N TRP A 239 -1.60 25.28 0.56
CA TRP A 239 -1.56 23.86 0.86
C TRP A 239 -1.29 23.57 2.33
N VAL A 240 -1.71 22.38 2.73
CA VAL A 240 -1.47 21.81 4.08
C VAL A 240 -0.99 20.37 3.93
N TYR A 241 -0.40 19.83 4.98
CA TYR A 241 -0.14 18.40 5.07
C TYR A 241 -1.37 17.65 5.59
N GLY A 242 -1.56 16.44 5.08
CA GLY A 242 -2.66 15.57 5.52
C GLY A 242 -2.26 14.10 5.58
N GLN A 243 -2.83 13.39 6.54
CA GLN A 243 -2.80 11.92 6.62
C GLN A 243 -4.23 11.37 6.62
N MET A 244 -4.49 10.37 5.75
CA MET A 244 -5.81 9.78 5.60
C MET A 244 -5.98 8.55 6.47
N HIS A 245 -7.13 8.48 7.14
CA HIS A 245 -7.57 7.35 7.95
C HIS A 245 -8.93 6.85 7.46
N MET A 246 -9.10 5.54 7.39
CA MET A 246 -10.37 4.87 7.10
C MET A 246 -10.84 4.15 8.36
N LYS A 247 -11.91 4.63 8.98
CA LYS A 247 -12.40 4.12 10.27
C LYS A 247 -13.57 3.18 10.05
N SER A 248 -13.41 1.91 10.42
CA SER A 248 -14.47 0.90 10.26
C SER A 248 -15.71 1.28 11.04
N LYS A 249 -16.87 1.26 10.39
CA LYS A 249 -18.19 1.44 11.00
C LYS A 249 -18.62 0.21 11.81
N GLN A 250 -18.06 -0.96 11.51
CA GLN A 250 -18.28 -2.21 12.25
C GLN A 250 -17.43 -2.30 13.53
N GLY A 251 -16.62 -1.27 13.81
CA GLY A 251 -15.65 -1.28 14.90
C GLY A 251 -14.41 -2.12 14.59
N ASN A 252 -13.56 -2.30 15.58
CA ASN A 252 -12.38 -3.17 15.50
C ASN A 252 -12.57 -4.37 16.41
N SER A 253 -12.29 -5.55 15.90
CA SER A 253 -12.15 -6.76 16.70
C SER A 253 -10.97 -7.60 16.19
N PHE A 254 -10.57 -8.59 16.98
CA PHE A 254 -9.41 -9.41 16.69
C PHE A 254 -9.66 -10.86 17.06
N ILE A 255 -8.89 -11.75 16.45
CA ILE A 255 -8.80 -13.18 16.76
C ILE A 255 -7.54 -13.38 17.58
N THR A 256 -7.60 -14.20 18.63
CA THR A 256 -6.39 -14.54 19.41
C THR A 256 -5.44 -15.40 18.59
N GLN A 257 -4.16 -15.42 18.96
CA GLN A 257 -3.18 -16.29 18.30
C GLN A 257 -3.58 -17.77 18.42
N GLU A 258 -4.12 -18.15 19.56
CA GLU A 258 -4.57 -19.53 19.84
C GLU A 258 -5.78 -19.91 18.96
N ASP A 259 -6.78 -19.03 18.89
CA ASP A 259 -7.98 -19.28 18.10
C ASP A 259 -7.73 -19.26 16.59
N SER A 260 -6.71 -18.53 16.14
CA SER A 260 -6.44 -18.36 14.70
C SER A 260 -6.25 -19.69 13.95
N ALA A 261 -5.72 -20.69 14.60
CA ALA A 261 -5.54 -22.04 14.05
C ALA A 261 -6.86 -22.78 13.76
N ASN A 262 -7.98 -22.36 14.37
CA ASN A 262 -9.30 -22.97 14.21
C ASN A 262 -10.09 -22.38 13.02
N TYR A 263 -9.58 -21.29 12.42
CA TYR A 263 -10.24 -20.64 11.29
C TYR A 263 -9.80 -21.23 9.95
N SER A 264 -10.65 -21.16 8.95
CA SER A 264 -10.30 -21.52 7.57
C SER A 264 -9.19 -20.61 7.05
N PRO A 265 -8.26 -21.13 6.22
CA PRO A 265 -7.27 -20.29 5.53
C PRO A 265 -7.87 -19.12 4.74
N ASP A 266 -9.11 -19.24 4.28
CA ASP A 266 -9.83 -18.22 3.52
C ASP A 266 -10.91 -17.50 4.36
N TYR A 267 -10.75 -17.46 5.67
CA TYR A 267 -11.75 -16.92 6.59
C TYR A 267 -12.17 -15.48 6.26
N ALA A 268 -11.23 -14.58 6.10
CA ALA A 268 -11.53 -13.16 5.88
C ALA A 268 -12.17 -12.93 4.49
N GLN A 269 -11.74 -13.68 3.48
CA GLN A 269 -12.36 -13.67 2.16
C GLN A 269 -13.82 -14.15 2.23
N LYS A 270 -14.07 -15.26 2.91
CA LYS A 270 -15.41 -15.82 3.09
C LYS A 270 -16.33 -14.90 3.89
N ASP A 271 -15.81 -14.30 4.97
CA ASP A 271 -16.54 -13.33 5.79
C ASP A 271 -17.01 -12.12 4.98
N LEU A 272 -16.10 -11.51 4.21
CA LEU A 272 -16.43 -10.35 3.36
C LEU A 272 -17.46 -10.72 2.30
N TYR A 273 -17.25 -11.83 1.58
CA TYR A 273 -18.14 -12.26 0.50
C TYR A 273 -19.56 -12.52 1.02
N ASN A 274 -19.69 -13.29 2.09
CA ASN A 274 -20.98 -13.64 2.66
C ASN A 274 -21.73 -12.43 3.23
N ALA A 275 -21.03 -11.48 3.82
CA ALA A 275 -21.63 -10.26 4.34
C ALA A 275 -22.27 -9.44 3.21
N ILE A 276 -21.55 -9.28 2.10
CA ILE A 276 -22.09 -8.55 0.92
C ILE A 276 -23.28 -9.28 0.31
N GLU A 277 -23.21 -10.61 0.14
CA GLU A 277 -24.35 -11.41 -0.35
C GLU A 277 -25.58 -11.30 0.55
N ALA A 278 -25.38 -11.19 1.86
CA ALA A 278 -26.45 -11.03 2.84
C ALA A 278 -27.00 -9.59 2.90
N GLY A 279 -26.43 -8.63 2.18
CA GLY A 279 -26.79 -7.21 2.25
C GLY A 279 -26.24 -6.48 3.48
N ASP A 280 -25.36 -7.12 4.28
CA ASP A 280 -24.64 -6.51 5.40
C ASP A 280 -23.37 -5.80 4.88
N TYR A 281 -23.58 -4.68 4.22
CA TYR A 281 -22.52 -3.95 3.51
C TYR A 281 -21.54 -3.29 4.47
N PRO A 282 -20.28 -3.75 4.50
CA PRO A 282 -19.27 -3.12 5.35
C PRO A 282 -18.94 -1.71 4.87
N GLY A 283 -18.75 -0.80 5.81
CA GLY A 283 -18.47 0.61 5.52
C GLY A 283 -17.36 1.21 6.38
N TRP A 284 -16.76 2.27 5.87
CA TRP A 284 -15.72 3.03 6.54
C TRP A 284 -15.93 4.53 6.40
N ASP A 285 -15.66 5.25 7.48
CA ASP A 285 -15.55 6.70 7.46
C ASP A 285 -14.16 7.10 6.97
N VAL A 286 -14.09 7.98 5.98
CA VAL A 286 -12.85 8.58 5.47
C VAL A 286 -12.58 9.87 6.24
N CYS A 287 -11.44 9.90 6.92
CA CYS A 287 -11.03 11.03 7.75
C CYS A 287 -9.62 11.51 7.38
N TRP A 288 -9.34 12.78 7.61
CA TRP A 288 -8.02 13.37 7.47
C TRP A 288 -7.57 14.01 8.79
N GLN A 289 -6.30 13.77 9.16
CA GLN A 289 -5.57 14.65 10.07
C GLN A 289 -4.87 15.71 9.23
N ILE A 290 -4.90 16.95 9.66
CA ILE A 290 -4.42 18.10 8.91
C ILE A 290 -3.44 18.88 9.75
N VAL A 291 -2.31 19.25 9.14
CA VAL A 291 -1.21 19.99 9.76
C VAL A 291 -0.71 21.03 8.78
N THR A 292 -0.60 22.28 9.19
CA THR A 292 0.04 23.32 8.38
C THR A 292 1.56 23.12 8.32
N ALA A 293 2.24 23.72 7.35
CA ALA A 293 3.69 23.66 7.26
C ALA A 293 4.38 24.16 8.55
N LYS A 294 3.86 25.26 9.12
CA LYS A 294 4.37 25.82 10.40
C LYS A 294 4.17 24.86 11.57
N GLU A 295 3.01 24.24 11.68
CA GLU A 295 2.75 23.26 12.75
C GLU A 295 3.63 22.02 12.59
N ALA A 296 3.95 21.61 11.35
CA ALA A 296 4.89 20.53 11.09
C ALA A 296 6.31 20.86 11.55
N GLU A 297 6.78 22.09 11.31
CA GLU A 297 8.04 22.61 11.84
C GLU A 297 8.03 22.63 13.38
N ASP A 298 6.95 23.15 13.97
CA ASP A 298 6.77 23.17 15.43
C ASP A 298 6.77 21.76 16.05
N MET A 299 6.19 20.76 15.38
CA MET A 299 6.22 19.36 15.83
C MET A 299 7.64 18.80 15.85
N TRP A 300 8.43 19.14 14.82
CA TRP A 300 9.82 18.73 14.80
C TRP A 300 10.66 19.41 15.89
N GLU A 301 10.56 20.73 16.00
CA GLU A 301 11.38 21.50 16.93
C GLU A 301 11.05 21.23 18.41
N LYS A 302 9.76 21.00 18.72
CA LYS A 302 9.28 20.87 20.10
C LYS A 302 9.10 19.43 20.55
N ASP A 303 8.66 18.56 19.64
CA ASP A 303 8.23 17.20 19.97
C ASP A 303 9.17 16.14 19.35
N GLY A 304 10.12 16.53 18.49
CA GLY A 304 10.98 15.62 17.73
C GLY A 304 10.23 14.75 16.71
N ILE A 305 8.98 15.13 16.36
CA ILE A 305 8.13 14.37 15.44
C ILE A 305 8.29 14.93 14.02
N ASN A 306 8.87 14.13 13.13
CA ASN A 306 8.91 14.40 11.71
C ASN A 306 7.61 13.93 11.04
N VAL A 307 6.86 14.86 10.43
CA VAL A 307 5.58 14.53 9.77
C VAL A 307 5.76 13.59 8.55
N PHE A 308 6.97 13.42 8.03
CA PHE A 308 7.31 12.51 6.93
C PHE A 308 7.82 11.14 7.43
N ASP A 309 7.88 10.94 8.74
CA ASP A 309 8.34 9.71 9.35
C ASP A 309 7.18 8.73 9.52
N LEU A 310 7.19 7.67 8.72
CA LEU A 310 6.17 6.62 8.72
C LEU A 310 6.19 5.74 9.98
N THR A 311 7.20 5.87 10.84
CA THR A 311 7.29 5.14 12.12
C THR A 311 6.62 5.88 13.28
N HIS A 312 6.17 7.13 13.05
CA HIS A 312 5.52 7.98 14.04
C HIS A 312 4.05 8.24 13.74
N VAL A 313 3.26 8.49 14.77
CA VAL A 313 1.86 8.93 14.66
C VAL A 313 1.75 10.41 15.01
N TRP A 314 0.82 11.10 14.37
CA TRP A 314 0.49 12.47 14.74
C TRP A 314 -0.44 12.49 15.96
N PRO A 315 -0.21 13.37 16.97
CA PRO A 315 -1.04 13.45 18.16
C PRO A 315 -2.48 13.85 17.83
N GLN A 316 -3.45 12.93 17.96
CA GLN A 316 -4.86 13.19 17.59
C GLN A 316 -5.53 14.25 18.48
N LYS A 317 -5.06 14.47 19.70
CA LYS A 317 -5.57 15.56 20.56
C LYS A 317 -5.23 16.96 20.01
N ARG A 318 -4.06 17.07 19.36
CA ARG A 318 -3.60 18.33 18.74
C ARG A 318 -4.13 18.47 17.33
N PHE A 319 -4.15 17.38 16.57
CA PHE A 319 -4.61 17.31 15.19
C PHE A 319 -5.75 16.30 15.09
N PRO A 320 -6.98 16.70 15.37
CA PRO A 320 -8.12 15.79 15.39
C PRO A 320 -8.48 15.30 13.98
N LEU A 321 -9.10 14.13 13.93
CA LEU A 321 -9.63 13.57 12.69
C LEU A 321 -10.82 14.42 12.19
N ARG A 322 -10.74 14.90 10.96
CA ARG A 322 -11.84 15.54 10.24
C ARG A 322 -12.46 14.52 9.29
N LYS A 323 -13.70 14.10 9.56
CA LYS A 323 -14.46 13.23 8.64
C LYS A 323 -14.78 14.02 7.37
N VAL A 324 -14.58 13.37 6.22
CA VAL A 324 -14.79 13.94 4.88
C VAL A 324 -15.86 13.19 4.11
N GLY A 325 -15.86 11.88 4.23
CA GLY A 325 -16.79 11.05 3.51
C GLY A 325 -16.88 9.66 4.10
N GLU A 326 -17.52 8.80 3.38
CA GLU A 326 -17.66 7.40 3.72
C GLU A 326 -17.74 6.54 2.47
N PHE A 327 -17.38 5.28 2.59
CA PHE A 327 -17.57 4.31 1.54
C PHE A 327 -18.15 3.01 2.07
N TYR A 328 -18.80 2.28 1.18
CA TYR A 328 -19.38 0.98 1.44
C TYR A 328 -19.00 0.01 0.33
N LEU A 329 -18.85 -1.27 0.68
CA LEU A 329 -18.67 -2.36 -0.27
C LEU A 329 -20.00 -3.10 -0.39
N ASN A 330 -20.62 -3.03 -1.56
CA ASN A 330 -21.96 -3.54 -1.81
C ASN A 330 -22.06 -4.48 -3.01
N GLU A 331 -20.90 -4.83 -3.61
CA GLU A 331 -20.87 -5.69 -4.78
C GLU A 331 -19.67 -6.64 -4.70
N ASN A 332 -19.91 -7.94 -4.73
CA ASN A 332 -18.89 -8.97 -4.85
C ASN A 332 -18.30 -9.03 -6.26
N VAL A 333 -17.07 -9.50 -6.37
CA VAL A 333 -16.44 -9.78 -7.67
C VAL A 333 -17.11 -11.00 -8.33
N LYS A 334 -17.19 -11.00 -9.65
CA LYS A 334 -17.69 -12.12 -10.44
C LYS A 334 -16.56 -13.05 -10.89
N ASN A 335 -15.39 -12.49 -11.18
CA ASN A 335 -14.19 -13.23 -11.55
C ASN A 335 -13.00 -12.71 -10.75
N TYR A 336 -12.49 -13.55 -9.85
CA TYR A 336 -11.36 -13.17 -8.98
C TYR A 336 -10.11 -12.79 -9.77
N PHE A 337 -9.76 -13.56 -10.82
CA PHE A 337 -8.57 -13.28 -11.59
C PHE A 337 -8.66 -11.92 -12.30
N ALA A 338 -9.75 -11.68 -13.00
CA ALA A 338 -9.96 -10.45 -13.75
C ALA A 338 -10.06 -9.21 -12.85
N GLU A 339 -10.71 -9.33 -11.67
CA GLU A 339 -11.11 -8.19 -10.85
C GLU A 339 -10.22 -7.99 -9.61
N ILE A 340 -9.51 -9.03 -9.12
CA ILE A 340 -8.67 -8.96 -7.93
C ILE A 340 -7.21 -9.32 -8.23
N GLU A 341 -6.97 -10.40 -9.00
CA GLU A 341 -5.57 -10.76 -9.31
C GLU A 341 -4.91 -9.72 -10.22
N GLN A 342 -5.62 -9.24 -11.24
CA GLN A 342 -5.10 -8.24 -12.17
C GLN A 342 -5.24 -6.78 -11.69
N ILE A 343 -5.95 -6.51 -10.59
CA ILE A 343 -6.07 -5.12 -10.10
C ILE A 343 -4.71 -4.58 -9.67
N ALA A 344 -4.44 -3.33 -10.05
CA ALA A 344 -3.19 -2.64 -9.80
C ALA A 344 -3.45 -1.29 -9.13
N PHE A 345 -2.73 -1.02 -8.04
CA PHE A 345 -2.83 0.23 -7.28
C PHE A 345 -1.50 0.97 -7.31
N ASN A 346 -1.52 2.26 -7.63
CA ASN A 346 -0.32 3.09 -7.70
C ASN A 346 -0.44 4.31 -6.79
N PRO A 347 0.44 4.48 -5.79
CA PRO A 347 0.48 5.73 -5.01
C PRO A 347 0.70 6.99 -5.84
N SER A 348 1.18 6.86 -7.09
CA SER A 348 1.33 7.96 -8.05
C SER A 348 0.02 8.36 -8.76
N HIS A 349 -1.06 7.59 -8.61
CA HIS A 349 -2.37 7.96 -9.14
C HIS A 349 -3.05 8.95 -8.18
N LEU A 350 -2.91 10.22 -8.46
CA LEU A 350 -3.39 11.33 -7.63
C LEU A 350 -4.20 12.31 -8.48
N PRO A 351 -5.44 12.66 -8.09
CA PRO A 351 -6.19 13.71 -8.75
C PRO A 351 -5.58 15.08 -8.44
N PRO A 352 -5.88 16.12 -9.26
CA PRO A 352 -5.43 17.48 -8.99
C PRO A 352 -5.84 17.94 -7.58
N GLY A 353 -4.91 18.53 -6.85
CA GLY A 353 -5.11 18.94 -5.45
C GLY A 353 -4.58 17.96 -4.41
N LEU A 354 -4.16 16.76 -4.82
CA LEU A 354 -3.36 15.84 -4.01
C LEU A 354 -1.96 15.77 -4.60
N GLU A 355 -0.95 16.13 -3.80
CA GLU A 355 0.45 16.10 -4.21
C GLU A 355 1.27 15.26 -3.22
N PRO A 356 2.30 14.53 -3.68
CA PRO A 356 3.18 13.81 -2.77
C PRO A 356 4.00 14.77 -1.92
N SER A 357 4.30 14.36 -0.70
CA SER A 357 5.20 15.08 0.20
C SER A 357 6.64 14.60 0.06
N ALA A 358 7.53 15.12 0.92
CA ALA A 358 8.92 14.69 1.03
C ALA A 358 9.11 13.39 1.86
N ASP A 359 8.04 12.66 2.17
CA ASP A 359 8.11 11.34 2.79
C ASP A 359 8.96 10.39 1.92
N PRO A 360 10.14 9.92 2.39
CA PRO A 360 11.05 9.15 1.55
C PRO A 360 10.49 7.79 1.15
N VAL A 361 9.65 7.18 1.99
CA VAL A 361 9.00 5.90 1.67
C VAL A 361 7.91 6.12 0.63
N LEU A 362 7.12 7.20 0.72
CA LEU A 362 6.17 7.57 -0.33
C LEU A 362 6.88 7.80 -1.67
N GLN A 363 7.95 8.59 -1.67
CA GLN A 363 8.72 8.89 -2.88
C GLN A 363 9.22 7.62 -3.59
N SER A 364 9.72 6.63 -2.84
CA SER A 364 10.14 5.35 -3.40
C SER A 364 8.97 4.54 -3.97
N ARG A 365 7.79 4.62 -3.35
CA ARG A 365 6.57 3.94 -3.79
C ARG A 365 5.99 4.50 -5.08
N LEU A 366 6.23 5.78 -5.40
CA LEU A 366 5.80 6.39 -6.66
C LEU A 366 6.43 5.70 -7.88
N PHE A 367 7.64 5.17 -7.73
CA PHE A 367 8.33 4.38 -8.76
C PHE A 367 8.03 2.89 -8.66
N SER A 368 8.14 2.31 -7.46
CA SER A 368 8.11 0.86 -7.24
C SER A 368 6.80 0.20 -7.71
N TYR A 369 5.65 0.84 -7.48
CA TYR A 369 4.35 0.26 -7.80
C TYR A 369 4.06 0.19 -9.30
N PRO A 370 4.20 1.26 -10.10
CA PRO A 370 4.02 1.14 -11.54
C PRO A 370 5.05 0.19 -12.20
N ASP A 371 6.26 0.09 -11.66
CA ASP A 371 7.29 -0.84 -12.14
C ASP A 371 6.85 -2.30 -11.93
N THR A 372 6.50 -2.66 -10.70
CA THR A 372 6.06 -4.03 -10.39
C THR A 372 4.80 -4.44 -11.16
N HIS A 373 3.87 -3.51 -11.43
CA HIS A 373 2.67 -3.81 -12.20
C HIS A 373 2.96 -4.05 -13.67
N ARG A 374 3.91 -3.34 -14.26
CA ARG A 374 4.38 -3.62 -15.63
C ARG A 374 5.02 -5.00 -15.73
N HIS A 375 5.76 -5.40 -14.71
CA HIS A 375 6.33 -6.75 -14.65
C HIS A 375 5.25 -7.82 -14.45
N ARG A 376 4.35 -7.64 -13.48
CA ARG A 376 3.38 -8.66 -13.05
C ARG A 376 2.20 -8.83 -14.02
N VAL A 377 1.64 -7.74 -14.51
CA VAL A 377 0.40 -7.71 -15.31
C VAL A 377 0.68 -7.40 -16.78
N GLY A 378 1.73 -6.62 -17.04
CA GLY A 378 2.12 -6.22 -18.39
C GLY A 378 2.11 -4.70 -18.59
N VAL A 379 2.75 -4.24 -19.67
CA VAL A 379 2.94 -2.81 -19.96
C VAL A 379 1.62 -2.04 -20.05
N ASN A 380 0.58 -2.68 -20.55
CA ASN A 380 -0.75 -2.10 -20.76
C ASN A 380 -1.74 -2.42 -19.62
N TYR A 381 -1.27 -2.72 -18.41
CA TYR A 381 -2.14 -3.05 -17.28
C TYR A 381 -3.22 -1.98 -16.98
N GLN A 382 -2.95 -0.72 -17.29
CA GLN A 382 -3.92 0.38 -17.12
C GLN A 382 -5.07 0.36 -18.14
N GLN A 383 -4.95 -0.42 -19.22
CA GLN A 383 -6.02 -0.62 -20.20
C GLN A 383 -7.02 -1.71 -19.78
N LEU A 384 -6.68 -2.54 -18.77
CA LEU A 384 -7.61 -3.54 -18.27
C LEU A 384 -8.83 -2.87 -17.61
N PRO A 385 -10.05 -3.37 -17.81
CA PRO A 385 -11.27 -2.76 -17.28
C PRO A 385 -11.23 -2.48 -15.78
N VAL A 386 -10.62 -3.37 -14.98
CA VAL A 386 -10.47 -3.21 -13.54
C VAL A 386 -9.51 -2.08 -13.15
N ASN A 387 -8.56 -1.74 -14.01
CA ASN A 387 -7.55 -0.69 -13.76
C ASN A 387 -7.86 0.62 -14.49
N GLN A 388 -8.74 0.57 -15.48
CA GLN A 388 -9.03 1.71 -16.33
C GLN A 388 -9.68 2.86 -15.55
N SER A 389 -9.29 4.09 -15.91
CA SER A 389 -9.98 5.29 -15.45
C SER A 389 -11.35 5.43 -16.10
N ARG A 390 -12.33 5.91 -15.34
CA ARG A 390 -13.72 6.12 -15.78
C ARG A 390 -14.05 7.61 -15.89
N THR A 391 -13.11 8.39 -16.39
CA THR A 391 -13.31 9.83 -16.58
C THR A 391 -14.39 10.13 -17.63
N PRO A 392 -15.12 11.25 -17.50
CA PRO A 392 -16.15 11.66 -18.47
C PRO A 392 -15.57 12.17 -19.79
N TYR A 393 -14.26 12.18 -19.96
CA TYR A 393 -13.57 12.61 -21.17
C TYR A 393 -12.71 11.48 -21.76
N ARG A 394 -12.41 11.58 -23.07
CA ARG A 394 -11.56 10.63 -23.77
C ARG A 394 -10.09 10.82 -23.37
N MET A 395 -9.44 9.75 -22.91
CA MET A 395 -8.03 9.80 -22.54
C MET A 395 -7.12 9.81 -23.78
N GLY A 396 -6.04 10.61 -23.70
CA GLY A 396 -5.02 10.70 -24.74
C GLY A 396 -3.65 10.94 -24.12
N ASN A 397 -2.95 9.87 -23.76
CA ASN A 397 -1.68 9.95 -23.04
C ASN A 397 -0.50 9.30 -23.77
N PHE A 398 -0.69 8.80 -25.01
CA PHE A 398 0.29 8.09 -25.83
C PHE A 398 0.82 6.77 -25.23
N GLN A 399 0.32 6.31 -24.08
CA GLN A 399 0.63 5.01 -23.48
C GLN A 399 -0.35 3.97 -24.05
N ARG A 400 -0.15 3.54 -25.30
CA ARG A 400 -1.10 2.76 -26.06
C ARG A 400 -0.53 1.54 -26.77
N ASP A 401 0.75 1.59 -27.15
CA ASP A 401 1.41 0.51 -27.86
C ASP A 401 2.06 -0.47 -26.89
N GLY A 402 2.58 -1.57 -27.39
CA GLY A 402 3.21 -2.64 -26.59
C GLY A 402 2.30 -3.86 -26.41
N ASN A 403 2.79 -4.86 -25.68
CA ASN A 403 2.11 -6.14 -25.52
C ASN A 403 0.69 -6.00 -24.99
N MET A 404 -0.24 -6.74 -25.61
CA MET A 404 -1.65 -6.80 -25.25
C MET A 404 -2.35 -5.43 -25.28
N ALA A 405 -1.91 -4.51 -26.15
CA ALA A 405 -2.58 -3.25 -26.37
C ALA A 405 -3.98 -3.51 -26.94
N PHE A 406 -4.99 -2.97 -26.29
CA PHE A 406 -6.39 -3.04 -26.73
C PHE A 406 -6.92 -1.67 -27.15
N TYR A 407 -6.71 -0.64 -26.34
CA TYR A 407 -7.13 0.72 -26.64
C TYR A 407 -6.02 1.48 -27.35
N ASN A 408 -6.22 1.77 -28.63
CA ASN A 408 -5.19 2.33 -29.48
C ASN A 408 -5.24 3.85 -29.64
N GLN A 409 -6.23 4.53 -29.04
CA GLN A 409 -6.44 5.98 -29.12
C GLN A 409 -6.59 6.53 -30.58
N GLY A 410 -6.96 5.69 -31.54
CA GLY A 410 -7.21 6.03 -32.94
C GLY A 410 -5.95 6.23 -33.78
N SER A 411 -6.10 6.88 -34.93
CA SER A 411 -5.03 7.13 -35.92
C SER A 411 -4.05 8.22 -35.51
N ARG A 412 -4.27 8.89 -34.39
CA ARG A 412 -3.47 10.02 -33.94
C ARG A 412 -1.99 9.63 -33.79
N PRO A 413 -1.04 10.47 -34.24
CA PRO A 413 0.39 10.25 -34.03
C PRO A 413 0.75 10.07 -32.55
N ALA A 414 1.75 9.24 -32.25
CA ALA A 414 2.17 8.95 -30.89
C ALA A 414 3.09 10.03 -30.27
N TYR A 415 2.83 11.29 -30.62
CA TYR A 415 3.49 12.48 -30.08
C TYR A 415 2.53 13.69 -30.11
N LEU A 416 2.91 14.81 -29.49
CA LEU A 416 2.14 16.05 -29.53
C LEU A 416 2.23 16.67 -30.92
N SER A 417 1.29 16.29 -31.79
CA SER A 417 1.26 16.70 -33.20
C SER A 417 0.60 18.07 -33.37
N SER A 418 1.18 18.92 -34.20
CA SER A 418 0.56 20.17 -34.65
C SER A 418 -0.46 19.93 -35.76
N ILE A 419 -0.41 18.79 -36.47
CA ILE A 419 -1.32 18.41 -37.55
C ILE A 419 -2.62 17.84 -36.98
N GLU A 420 -2.51 16.98 -35.98
CA GLU A 420 -3.63 16.39 -35.24
C GLU A 420 -3.50 16.71 -33.75
N PRO A 421 -3.75 17.97 -33.34
CA PRO A 421 -3.55 18.38 -31.96
C PRO A 421 -4.57 17.75 -31.02
N ILE A 422 -4.16 17.50 -29.79
CA ILE A 422 -5.06 17.16 -28.68
C ILE A 422 -5.35 18.42 -27.84
N SER A 423 -6.47 18.37 -27.14
CA SER A 423 -6.84 19.46 -26.23
C SER A 423 -6.10 19.35 -24.92
N PHE A 424 -5.73 20.49 -24.35
CA PHE A 424 -5.16 20.62 -23.02
C PHE A 424 -6.17 21.29 -22.10
N ARG A 425 -6.34 20.72 -20.90
CA ARG A 425 -7.07 21.41 -19.84
C ARG A 425 -6.08 22.30 -19.09
N ASN A 426 -6.24 23.61 -19.21
CA ASN A 426 -5.44 24.56 -18.45
C ASN A 426 -5.71 24.37 -16.95
N ARG A 427 -4.66 24.33 -16.16
CA ARG A 427 -4.78 24.39 -14.71
C ARG A 427 -5.19 25.78 -14.31
N SER A 428 -6.23 25.89 -13.48
CA SER A 428 -6.68 27.17 -12.92
C SER A 428 -5.79 27.65 -11.76
N VAL A 429 -4.86 26.80 -11.30
CA VAL A 429 -4.02 27.05 -10.12
C VAL A 429 -2.56 26.93 -10.51
N ASN A 430 -1.78 27.94 -10.14
CA ASN A 430 -0.32 27.86 -10.23
C ASN A 430 0.22 27.00 -9.08
N LEU A 431 0.80 25.84 -9.42
CA LEU A 431 1.41 24.93 -8.46
C LEU A 431 2.85 25.27 -8.09
N ASP A 432 3.43 26.36 -8.62
CA ASP A 432 4.80 26.76 -8.29
C ASP A 432 4.99 26.97 -6.77
N LYS A 433 3.97 27.49 -6.09
CA LYS A 433 3.96 27.61 -4.63
C LYS A 433 4.04 26.25 -3.92
N VAL A 434 3.45 25.21 -4.51
CA VAL A 434 3.40 23.85 -3.95
C VAL A 434 4.71 23.11 -4.20
N HIS A 435 5.25 23.26 -5.41
CA HIS A 435 6.47 22.58 -5.81
C HIS A 435 7.72 23.21 -5.18
N GLY A 436 7.72 24.52 -4.97
CA GLY A 436 8.77 25.27 -4.27
C GLY A 436 10.15 25.19 -4.93
N HIS A 437 11.11 25.86 -4.32
CA HIS A 437 12.51 25.74 -4.68
C HIS A 437 13.20 24.77 -3.74
N PHE A 438 13.85 23.74 -4.28
CA PHE A 438 14.76 22.86 -3.54
C PHE A 438 16.18 23.38 -3.70
N ILE A 439 16.71 24.04 -2.66
CA ILE A 439 18.11 24.50 -2.60
C ILE A 439 18.77 23.79 -1.42
N GLY A 440 19.85 23.08 -1.69
CA GLY A 440 20.61 22.37 -0.67
C GLY A 440 21.64 21.43 -1.28
N ASP A 441 22.54 20.93 -0.45
CA ASP A 441 23.53 19.96 -0.85
C ASP A 441 22.89 18.57 -0.98
N ALA A 442 23.29 17.81 -1.99
CA ALA A 442 22.98 16.39 -2.08
C ALA A 442 23.81 15.62 -1.05
N VAL A 443 23.15 14.91 -0.15
CA VAL A 443 23.80 14.16 0.93
C VAL A 443 23.32 12.71 0.96
N SER A 444 24.21 11.79 1.32
CA SER A 444 23.82 10.45 1.72
C SER A 444 23.43 10.49 3.20
N PHE A 445 22.19 10.16 3.51
CA PHE A 445 21.64 10.28 4.85
C PHE A 445 20.93 9.00 5.27
N LEU A 446 21.18 8.55 6.48
CA LEU A 446 20.42 7.52 7.17
C LEU A 446 19.82 8.12 8.43
N SER A 447 18.54 7.84 8.71
CA SER A 447 17.86 8.37 9.88
C SER A 447 18.48 7.86 11.18
N GLU A 448 18.59 8.74 12.18
CA GLU A 448 19.12 8.42 13.50
C GLU A 448 18.00 7.99 14.45
N ILE A 449 18.31 7.05 15.34
CA ILE A 449 17.40 6.67 16.43
C ILE A 449 17.51 7.72 17.55
N ARG A 450 16.34 8.15 18.03
CA ARG A 450 16.21 9.20 19.05
C ARG A 450 15.33 8.73 20.20
N PRO A 451 15.45 9.31 21.39
CA PRO A 451 14.55 9.00 22.52
C PRO A 451 13.06 9.17 22.18
N GLU A 452 12.72 10.09 21.29
CA GLU A 452 11.36 10.37 20.83
C GLU A 452 10.74 9.19 20.08
N ASP A 453 11.54 8.32 19.43
CA ASP A 453 11.08 7.12 18.75
C ASP A 453 10.36 6.15 19.71
N PHE A 454 10.68 6.22 21.00
CA PHE A 454 10.09 5.37 22.04
C PHE A 454 8.87 6.01 22.73
N ASN A 455 8.52 7.27 22.45
CA ASN A 455 7.43 7.95 23.15
C ASN A 455 6.04 7.39 22.81
N ALA A 456 5.76 7.17 21.53
CA ALA A 456 4.47 6.61 21.10
C ALA A 456 4.31 5.13 21.52
N PRO A 457 5.29 4.22 21.34
CA PRO A 457 5.19 2.86 21.86
C PRO A 457 5.09 2.81 23.39
N ARG A 458 5.77 3.70 24.12
CA ARG A 458 5.61 3.82 25.58
C ARG A 458 4.19 4.22 25.96
N ALA A 459 3.61 5.21 25.26
CA ALA A 459 2.23 5.61 25.49
C ALA A 459 1.23 4.49 25.14
N LEU A 460 1.50 3.68 24.13
CA LEU A 460 0.69 2.52 23.79
C LEU A 460 0.68 1.50 24.94
N TRP A 461 1.84 1.20 25.51
CA TRP A 461 1.97 0.29 26.67
C TRP A 461 1.32 0.83 27.92
N GLU A 462 1.65 2.07 28.31
CA GLU A 462 1.30 2.60 29.63
C GLU A 462 -0.12 3.17 29.71
N LYS A 463 -0.64 3.72 28.59
CA LYS A 463 -1.87 4.53 28.59
C LYS A 463 -3.01 3.95 27.77
N VAL A 464 -2.71 3.09 26.79
CA VAL A 464 -3.71 2.59 25.85
C VAL A 464 -4.08 1.13 26.14
N TRP A 465 -3.09 0.28 26.39
CA TRP A 465 -3.33 -1.14 26.67
C TRP A 465 -3.68 -1.35 28.15
N ASP A 466 -4.75 -2.11 28.39
CA ASP A 466 -5.06 -2.71 29.67
C ASP A 466 -4.18 -3.94 29.96
N GLU A 467 -4.27 -4.50 31.14
CA GLU A 467 -3.43 -5.64 31.52
C GLU A 467 -3.68 -6.88 30.68
N PRO A 468 -4.93 -7.26 30.33
CA PRO A 468 -5.17 -8.37 29.40
C PRO A 468 -4.51 -8.18 28.03
N ALA A 469 -4.52 -6.96 27.46
CA ALA A 469 -3.85 -6.66 26.20
C ALA A 469 -2.31 -6.78 26.30
N ARG A 470 -1.74 -6.33 27.43
CA ARG A 470 -0.30 -6.49 27.71
C ARG A 470 0.10 -7.95 27.83
N GLU A 471 -0.69 -8.76 28.52
CA GLU A 471 -0.46 -10.20 28.65
C GLU A 471 -0.51 -10.90 27.29
N ARG A 472 -1.53 -10.61 26.47
CA ARG A 472 -1.60 -11.18 25.10
C ARG A 472 -0.39 -10.76 24.27
N PHE A 473 0.04 -9.51 24.33
CA PHE A 473 1.24 -9.05 23.65
C PHE A 473 2.48 -9.84 24.08
N ILE A 474 2.72 -9.98 25.38
CA ILE A 474 3.86 -10.75 25.90
C ILE A 474 3.82 -12.20 25.43
N ASN A 475 2.65 -12.84 25.49
CA ASN A 475 2.50 -14.23 25.04
C ASN A 475 2.75 -14.38 23.54
N ASN A 476 2.18 -13.51 22.73
CA ASN A 476 2.35 -13.52 21.27
C ASN A 476 3.82 -13.34 20.87
N ILE A 477 4.49 -12.32 21.44
CA ILE A 477 5.86 -11.99 21.05
C ILE A 477 6.86 -13.00 21.59
N SER A 478 6.73 -13.47 22.82
CA SER A 478 7.62 -14.49 23.38
C SER A 478 7.47 -15.84 22.66
N GLY A 479 6.24 -16.22 22.28
CA GLY A 479 5.99 -17.39 21.46
C GLY A 479 6.68 -17.30 20.09
N HIS A 480 6.64 -16.14 19.43
CA HIS A 480 7.35 -15.93 18.17
C HIS A 480 8.88 -15.86 18.35
N MET A 481 9.35 -15.23 19.45
CA MET A 481 10.77 -15.17 19.78
C MET A 481 11.38 -16.54 20.11
N SER A 482 10.58 -17.49 20.62
CA SER A 482 11.06 -18.84 20.95
C SER A 482 11.58 -19.62 19.74
N ASN A 483 11.18 -19.24 18.53
CA ASN A 483 11.65 -19.82 17.27
C ASN A 483 12.95 -19.17 16.75
N CYS A 484 13.52 -18.20 17.49
CA CYS A 484 14.80 -17.59 17.16
C CYS A 484 15.94 -18.43 17.74
N THR A 485 16.86 -18.88 16.90
CA THR A 485 17.97 -19.79 17.28
C THR A 485 19.19 -19.07 17.82
N ARG A 486 19.18 -17.74 17.92
CA ARG A 486 20.32 -16.91 18.31
C ARG A 486 20.00 -16.03 19.51
N GLU A 487 20.49 -16.40 20.68
CA GLU A 487 20.26 -15.68 21.94
C GLU A 487 20.70 -14.21 21.89
N GLU A 488 21.80 -13.92 21.20
CA GLU A 488 22.33 -12.56 21.03
C GLU A 488 21.34 -11.61 20.37
N ILE A 489 20.56 -12.11 19.42
CA ILE A 489 19.49 -11.35 18.76
C ILE A 489 18.39 -11.00 19.76
N LEU A 490 18.00 -11.96 20.58
CA LEU A 490 16.98 -11.76 21.61
C LEU A 490 17.45 -10.76 22.67
N LYS A 491 18.71 -10.81 23.08
CA LYS A 491 19.30 -9.82 24.03
C LYS A 491 19.19 -8.38 23.50
N ARG A 492 19.51 -8.17 22.22
CA ARG A 492 19.38 -6.86 21.56
C ARG A 492 17.92 -6.42 21.48
N GLN A 493 17.03 -7.33 21.07
CA GLN A 493 15.61 -6.99 20.92
C GLN A 493 14.94 -6.64 22.26
N ILE A 494 15.27 -7.36 23.33
CA ILE A 494 14.78 -7.06 24.68
C ILE A 494 15.32 -5.71 25.17
N ALA A 495 16.56 -5.35 24.83
CA ALA A 495 17.11 -4.02 25.12
C ALA A 495 16.32 -2.90 24.44
N ILE A 496 15.89 -3.08 23.20
CA ILE A 496 15.02 -2.11 22.49
C ILE A 496 13.68 -1.96 23.24
N PHE A 497 13.07 -3.05 23.68
CA PHE A 497 11.85 -2.98 24.48
C PHE A 497 12.06 -2.35 25.85
N ARG A 498 13.26 -2.41 26.41
CA ARG A 498 13.63 -1.74 27.66
C ARG A 498 13.59 -0.21 27.49
N GLU A 499 13.98 0.32 26.33
CA GLU A 499 13.84 1.76 26.02
C GLU A 499 12.36 2.19 25.98
N VAL A 500 11.47 1.28 25.63
CA VAL A 500 10.03 1.52 25.69
C VAL A 500 9.55 1.49 27.14
N SER A 501 9.79 0.36 27.85
CA SER A 501 9.40 0.16 29.25
C SER A 501 10.20 -0.97 29.90
N ASN A 502 10.71 -0.74 31.11
CA ASN A 502 11.34 -1.78 31.91
C ASN A 502 10.37 -2.95 32.22
N ASP A 503 9.08 -2.68 32.33
CA ASP A 503 8.05 -3.70 32.56
C ASP A 503 7.98 -4.68 31.38
N ILE A 504 7.98 -4.19 30.14
CA ILE A 504 8.02 -5.06 28.94
C ILE A 504 9.27 -5.95 28.98
N ALA A 505 10.45 -5.33 29.17
CA ALA A 505 11.71 -6.07 29.15
C ALA A 505 11.73 -7.17 30.22
N THR A 506 11.32 -6.85 31.45
CA THR A 506 11.27 -7.81 32.57
C THR A 506 10.32 -8.97 32.29
N ARG A 507 9.14 -8.70 31.73
CA ARG A 507 8.18 -9.74 31.34
C ARG A 507 8.73 -10.62 30.21
N LEU A 508 9.40 -10.03 29.22
CA LEU A 508 10.03 -10.78 28.14
C LEU A 508 11.21 -11.63 28.63
N GLU A 509 12.08 -11.09 29.49
CA GLU A 509 13.15 -11.85 30.12
C GLU A 509 12.62 -13.08 30.88
N LYS A 510 11.52 -12.90 31.61
CA LYS A 510 10.85 -14.01 32.32
C LYS A 510 10.27 -15.04 31.34
N ALA A 511 9.63 -14.58 30.26
CA ALA A 511 8.93 -15.45 29.32
C ALA A 511 9.90 -16.23 28.41
N THR A 512 11.01 -15.59 28.01
CA THR A 512 12.01 -16.19 27.09
C THR A 512 13.16 -16.90 27.83
N GLY A 513 13.39 -16.58 29.10
CA GLY A 513 14.56 -17.03 29.85
C GLY A 513 15.87 -16.32 29.46
N VAL A 514 15.81 -15.34 28.59
CA VAL A 514 16.98 -14.60 28.08
C VAL A 514 17.06 -13.24 28.74
N LYS A 515 18.20 -12.92 29.35
CA LYS A 515 18.45 -11.60 29.93
C LYS A 515 18.90 -10.62 28.83
N GLY A 516 18.10 -9.58 28.59
CA GLY A 516 18.42 -8.51 27.64
C GLY A 516 19.61 -7.64 28.13
N TYR A 517 20.22 -6.89 27.19
CA TYR A 517 21.15 -5.84 27.58
C TYR A 517 20.46 -4.72 28.37
N GLU A 518 21.24 -3.99 29.19
CA GLU A 518 20.71 -2.93 30.07
C GLU A 518 20.12 -1.72 29.29
N GLY A 519 20.51 -1.58 28.02
CA GLY A 519 20.01 -0.57 27.09
C GLY A 519 20.65 -0.70 25.73
N ILE A 520 20.27 0.15 24.81
CA ILE A 520 20.79 0.18 23.43
C ILE A 520 22.02 1.06 23.25
N ALA A 521 22.38 1.87 24.25
CA ALA A 521 23.58 2.69 24.24
C ALA A 521 24.84 1.83 24.15
N GLY A 522 25.67 2.08 23.15
CA GLY A 522 26.91 1.32 22.91
C GLY A 522 26.73 -0.01 22.20
N LEU A 523 25.53 -0.45 21.88
CA LEU A 523 25.32 -1.60 21.02
C LEU A 523 25.82 -1.27 19.61
N ARG A 524 26.75 -2.08 19.12
CA ARG A 524 27.22 -2.00 17.73
C ARG A 524 26.34 -2.89 16.89
N PHE A 525 25.70 -2.32 15.92
CA PHE A 525 24.91 -3.02 14.93
C PHE A 525 25.81 -3.31 13.73
N ASN A 526 26.18 -4.57 13.52
CA ASN A 526 27.14 -4.97 12.49
C ASN A 526 26.69 -4.52 11.09
N GLY A 527 27.51 -3.65 10.46
CA GLY A 527 27.35 -3.30 9.05
C GLY A 527 26.20 -2.38 8.69
N THR A 528 25.33 -2.02 9.64
CA THR A 528 24.24 -1.07 9.41
C THR A 528 24.47 0.18 10.24
N HIS A 529 24.35 1.34 9.62
CA HIS A 529 24.30 2.62 10.32
C HIS A 529 22.94 2.77 10.96
N ASN A 530 22.78 2.27 12.17
CA ASN A 530 21.51 2.38 12.89
C ASN A 530 21.42 3.65 13.71
N GLY A 531 22.04 4.72 13.29
CA GLY A 531 21.96 6.00 13.97
C GLY A 531 22.44 6.03 15.43
N MET A 532 22.55 4.88 16.09
CA MET A 532 22.98 4.79 17.49
C MET A 532 24.48 4.57 17.64
N ALA A 533 25.14 4.04 16.62
CA ALA A 533 26.58 3.93 16.56
C ALA A 533 27.10 4.88 15.47
N ASN A 534 27.29 6.13 15.82
CA ASN A 534 28.19 7.01 15.09
C ASN A 534 29.60 6.44 15.21
N ASP A 535 29.87 5.37 14.45
CA ASP A 535 31.20 4.78 14.40
C ASP A 535 32.08 5.74 13.61
N ALA A 536 33.05 6.33 14.27
CA ALA A 536 34.06 7.19 13.65
C ALA A 536 34.75 6.52 12.44
N LYS A 537 34.87 5.17 12.46
CA LYS A 537 35.40 4.39 11.34
C LYS A 537 34.50 4.41 10.10
N ASN A 538 33.19 4.43 10.29
CA ASN A 538 32.24 4.48 9.17
C ASN A 538 32.15 5.89 8.56
N ARG A 539 32.39 6.94 9.36
CA ARG A 539 32.55 8.31 8.83
C ARG A 539 33.82 8.43 7.97
N MET A 540 34.93 7.79 8.38
CA MET A 540 36.15 7.73 7.56
C MET A 540 35.97 6.93 6.27
N ALA A 541 35.23 5.82 6.31
CA ALA A 541 34.94 5.03 5.12
C ALA A 541 34.08 5.80 4.10
N ASN A 542 33.28 6.76 4.57
CA ASN A 542 32.43 7.64 3.74
C ASN A 542 33.10 8.99 3.41
N GLY A 543 34.40 9.16 3.70
CA GLY A 543 35.15 10.36 3.38
C GLY A 543 34.88 11.57 4.31
N MET A 544 34.24 11.35 5.46
CA MET A 544 33.98 12.40 6.43
C MET A 544 35.09 12.40 7.50
N ASP A 545 35.73 13.54 7.70
CA ASP A 545 36.72 13.73 8.76
C ASP A 545 36.04 13.68 10.14
N PRO A 546 36.43 12.74 11.04
CA PRO A 546 35.82 12.63 12.36
C PRO A 546 36.10 13.86 13.25
N ASN A 547 37.03 14.70 12.89
CA ASN A 547 37.39 15.94 13.60
C ASN A 547 36.81 17.20 12.95
N ASP A 548 36.09 17.09 11.86
CA ASP A 548 35.45 18.22 11.22
C ASP A 548 34.28 18.71 12.06
N SER A 549 34.56 19.69 12.92
CA SER A 549 33.57 20.37 13.74
C SER A 549 32.62 21.28 12.93
N SER A 550 32.95 21.58 11.64
CA SER A 550 32.11 22.39 10.76
C SER A 550 30.85 21.64 10.34
N GLY A 551 30.91 20.29 10.25
CA GLY A 551 29.75 19.44 9.97
C GLY A 551 28.72 19.36 11.10
N LYS A 552 29.09 19.66 12.34
CA LYS A 552 28.18 19.60 13.48
C LYS A 552 27.16 20.72 13.51
N ALA A 553 27.48 21.88 12.96
CA ALA A 553 26.60 23.04 13.00
C ALA A 553 25.54 23.04 11.88
N GLN A 554 25.77 22.30 10.81
CA GLN A 554 24.87 22.30 9.64
C GLN A 554 23.91 21.12 9.59
N ASN A 555 24.20 19.98 10.25
CA ASN A 555 23.40 18.77 10.21
C ASN A 555 22.48 18.58 11.42
N ASN A 556 22.45 19.48 12.39
CA ASN A 556 21.37 19.59 13.33
C ASN A 556 20.12 20.28 12.72
N GLY A 557 20.13 20.44 11.40
CA GLY A 557 18.95 20.87 10.70
C GLY A 557 17.84 19.89 10.98
N ALA A 558 16.78 20.39 11.61
CA ALA A 558 15.43 19.90 11.40
C ALA A 558 15.35 19.37 9.98
N PRO A 559 14.61 18.28 9.69
CA PRO A 559 14.24 18.00 8.32
C PRO A 559 13.83 19.36 7.79
N ARG A 560 14.65 19.94 6.92
CA ARG A 560 14.29 21.20 6.33
C ARG A 560 13.07 20.83 5.52
N TYR A 561 11.93 20.90 6.23
CA TYR A 561 10.64 20.90 5.58
C TYR A 561 10.83 21.95 4.56
N GLY A 562 10.94 21.57 3.25
CA GLY A 562 11.40 22.53 2.26
C GLY A 562 10.93 23.88 2.70
N THR A 563 11.80 24.60 3.40
CA THR A 563 11.44 25.88 3.96
C THR A 563 11.13 26.69 2.75
N HIS A 564 9.85 26.71 2.41
CA HIS A 564 9.33 27.60 1.42
C HIS A 564 9.54 28.99 2.02
N LYS A 565 10.78 29.48 1.94
CA LYS A 565 10.95 30.91 1.91
C LYS A 565 10.18 31.35 0.69
N THR A 566 8.94 31.72 0.91
CA THR A 566 8.20 32.58 0.02
C THR A 566 8.92 33.93 0.01
N GLU A 567 10.10 33.99 -0.58
CA GLU A 567 10.60 35.23 -1.07
C GLU A 567 9.77 35.53 -2.30
N SER A 568 8.84 36.45 -2.13
CA SER A 568 8.17 37.11 -3.23
C SER A 568 9.26 37.57 -4.22
N ILE A 569 9.25 37.01 -5.42
CA ILE A 569 10.07 37.49 -6.53
C ILE A 569 9.68 38.96 -6.71
N PRO A 570 10.65 39.91 -6.65
CA PRO A 570 10.33 41.29 -6.95
C PRO A 570 9.85 41.34 -8.41
N THR A 571 8.60 41.74 -8.63
CA THR A 571 8.11 42.09 -9.95
C THR A 571 8.91 43.28 -10.46
N LYS A 572 9.69 43.05 -11.50
CA LYS A 572 10.09 44.10 -12.44
C LYS A 572 9.16 44.09 -13.62
#